data_d0886fd01d645db43ac8b4d4d9f05bb2
#
_entry.id   d0886fd01d645db43ac8b4d4d9f05bb2
#
_cell.length_a   1.000
_cell.length_b   1.000
_cell.length_c   1.000
_cell.angle_alpha   90.00
_cell.angle_beta   90.00
_cell.angle_gamma   90.00
#
_symmetry.space_group_name_H-M   'P 1'
#
loop_
_entity.id
_entity.type
_entity.pdbx_description
1 polymer ?
#
loop_
_entity_poly.entity_id
_entity_poly.type
_entity_poly.pdbx_seq_one_letter_code
_entity_poly.pdbx_strand_id
1 'polypeptide(L)'
;MAPKAVLVGLPGSGKSTIGRRLAKALEVEMLDTDAAIEKSTGRTIADIFATDGEAEFRRIEEEVIREALTSHDGVVSLGGGAITTPGVREALAGQTVIYLEISASEGIRRTGGSTVRPLLAGPDRAEKFKALMSQRVPLYRQVATMRVNTNRRNPAAVVRHIVARLENPAAARGDRRRRRPSWRRAPLSLTAAPSTEAPPSPAAVAARKGSPCRRKDMP
;
A
#
# COMPACT_ATOMS: atom_id res chain seq x y z
N MET A 1 -16.36 18.89 -10.21
CA MET A 1 -16.44 17.58 -10.88
C MET A 1 -15.54 16.62 -10.12
N ALA A 2 -15.74 15.32 -10.19
CA ALA A 2 -14.85 14.38 -9.51
C ALA A 2 -14.04 13.58 -10.55
N PRO A 3 -12.77 13.25 -10.30
CA PRO A 3 -11.95 12.50 -11.24
C PRO A 3 -12.52 11.09 -11.48
N LYS A 4 -12.44 10.62 -12.75
CA LYS A 4 -12.82 9.24 -13.10
C LYS A 4 -11.99 8.20 -12.38
N ALA A 5 -10.72 8.51 -12.11
CA ALA A 5 -9.82 7.63 -11.36
C ALA A 5 -8.64 8.40 -10.75
N VAL A 6 -8.25 8.02 -9.54
CA VAL A 6 -7.04 8.51 -8.87
C VAL A 6 -6.05 7.36 -8.74
N LEU A 7 -4.84 7.52 -9.28
CA LEU A 7 -3.79 6.50 -9.24
C LEU A 7 -2.84 6.74 -8.07
N VAL A 8 -2.67 5.73 -7.24
CA VAL A 8 -1.71 5.72 -6.13
C VAL A 8 -0.79 4.51 -6.20
N GLY A 9 0.39 4.62 -5.61
CA GLY A 9 1.33 3.50 -5.56
C GLY A 9 2.78 3.95 -5.44
N LEU A 10 3.63 2.99 -5.12
CA LEU A 10 5.07 3.18 -4.93
C LEU A 10 5.78 3.66 -6.21
N PRO A 11 6.97 4.23 -6.07
CA PRO A 11 7.87 4.45 -7.20
C PRO A 11 8.04 3.17 -8.03
N GLY A 12 8.03 3.30 -9.37
CA GLY A 12 8.14 2.13 -10.26
C GLY A 12 6.85 1.31 -10.45
N SER A 13 5.74 1.63 -9.76
CA SER A 13 4.46 0.92 -9.94
C SER A 13 3.82 1.15 -11.31
N GLY A 14 4.28 2.16 -12.06
CA GLY A 14 3.82 2.44 -13.42
C GLY A 14 2.73 3.50 -13.51
N LYS A 15 2.51 4.33 -12.48
CA LYS A 15 1.46 5.36 -12.46
C LYS A 15 1.44 6.23 -13.70
N SER A 16 2.55 6.88 -14.05
CA SER A 16 2.61 7.78 -15.22
C SER A 16 2.36 7.06 -16.56
N THR A 17 2.85 5.80 -16.71
CA THR A 17 2.64 5.03 -17.93
C THR A 17 1.21 4.50 -18.05
N ILE A 18 0.68 3.95 -16.95
CA ILE A 18 -0.68 3.42 -16.89
C ILE A 18 -1.67 4.56 -16.94
N GLY A 19 -1.41 5.66 -16.23
CA GLY A 19 -2.27 6.85 -16.18
C GLY A 19 -2.50 7.46 -17.55
N ARG A 20 -1.42 7.74 -18.31
CA ARG A 20 -1.55 8.26 -19.70
C ARG A 20 -2.35 7.34 -20.61
N ARG A 21 -2.12 6.02 -20.52
CA ARG A 21 -2.86 5.05 -21.33
C ARG A 21 -4.31 4.90 -20.88
N LEU A 22 -4.57 4.98 -19.58
CA LEU A 22 -5.92 4.94 -19.02
C LEU A 22 -6.70 6.19 -19.42
N ALA A 23 -6.10 7.37 -19.30
CA ALA A 23 -6.70 8.62 -19.73
C ALA A 23 -7.08 8.59 -21.23
N LYS A 24 -6.15 8.10 -22.07
CA LYS A 24 -6.44 7.89 -23.50
C LYS A 24 -7.60 6.90 -23.74
N ALA A 25 -7.65 5.80 -23.00
CA ALA A 25 -8.71 4.79 -23.15
C ALA A 25 -10.08 5.26 -22.65
N LEU A 26 -10.10 6.22 -21.71
CA LEU A 26 -11.32 6.84 -21.19
C LEU A 26 -11.68 8.16 -21.88
N GLU A 27 -10.88 8.57 -22.89
CA GLU A 27 -11.04 9.82 -23.64
C GLU A 27 -11.08 11.07 -22.73
N VAL A 28 -10.16 11.11 -21.75
CA VAL A 28 -10.02 12.21 -20.79
C VAL A 28 -8.56 12.61 -20.64
N GLU A 29 -8.31 13.73 -19.97
CA GLU A 29 -6.97 14.18 -19.64
C GLU A 29 -6.39 13.47 -18.40
N MET A 30 -5.06 13.48 -18.31
CA MET A 30 -4.32 13.04 -17.15
C MET A 30 -3.62 14.20 -16.49
N LEU A 31 -3.85 14.39 -15.20
CA LEU A 31 -3.11 15.30 -14.34
C LEU A 31 -2.12 14.51 -13.47
N ASP A 32 -0.83 14.87 -13.52
CA ASP A 32 0.20 14.37 -12.60
C ASP A 32 0.44 15.46 -11.55
N THR A 33 0.23 15.13 -10.27
CA THR A 33 0.32 16.13 -9.19
C THR A 33 1.73 16.63 -8.97
N ASP A 34 2.77 15.82 -9.22
CA ASP A 34 4.15 16.28 -9.12
C ASP A 34 4.41 17.38 -10.16
N ALA A 35 3.99 17.18 -11.40
CA ALA A 35 4.10 18.21 -12.45
C ALA A 35 3.20 19.43 -12.19
N ALA A 36 2.03 19.24 -11.59
CA ALA A 36 1.15 20.36 -11.23
C ALA A 36 1.78 21.24 -10.14
N ILE A 37 2.43 20.65 -9.14
CA ILE A 37 3.18 21.40 -8.11
C ILE A 37 4.30 22.23 -8.74
N GLU A 38 5.12 21.63 -9.61
CA GLU A 38 6.20 22.36 -10.26
C GLU A 38 5.69 23.51 -11.14
N LYS A 39 4.57 23.28 -11.83
CA LYS A 39 3.92 24.31 -12.65
C LYS A 39 3.34 25.47 -11.82
N SER A 40 2.68 25.18 -10.70
CA SER A 40 2.04 26.20 -9.86
C SER A 40 3.05 27.01 -9.08
N THR A 41 4.15 26.38 -8.63
CA THR A 41 5.19 27.05 -7.84
C THR A 41 6.29 27.69 -8.68
N GLY A 42 6.44 27.29 -9.94
CA GLY A 42 7.55 27.68 -10.81
C GLY A 42 8.91 27.12 -10.35
N ARG A 43 8.92 26.14 -9.45
CA ARG A 43 10.11 25.56 -8.81
C ARG A 43 10.09 24.04 -8.97
N THR A 44 11.27 23.43 -8.98
CA THR A 44 11.33 21.96 -8.95
C THR A 44 11.00 21.43 -7.55
N ILE A 45 10.47 20.21 -7.47
CA ILE A 45 10.22 19.56 -6.19
C ILE A 45 11.50 19.49 -5.35
N ALA A 46 12.65 19.24 -5.99
CA ALA A 46 13.93 19.20 -5.31
C ALA A 46 14.30 20.56 -4.66
N ASP A 47 14.04 21.66 -5.34
CA ASP A 47 14.28 23.00 -4.82
C ASP A 47 13.37 23.32 -3.62
N ILE A 48 12.08 22.92 -3.69
CA ILE A 48 11.15 23.12 -2.57
C ILE A 48 11.64 22.33 -1.34
N PHE A 49 12.05 21.07 -1.52
CA PHE A 49 12.63 20.29 -0.42
C PHE A 49 13.90 20.91 0.16
N ALA A 50 14.77 21.45 -0.68
CA ALA A 50 16.05 22.00 -0.25
C ALA A 50 15.91 23.33 0.49
N THR A 51 14.95 24.17 0.09
CA THR A 51 14.79 25.53 0.65
C THR A 51 13.73 25.59 1.75
N ASP A 52 12.59 24.92 1.57
CA ASP A 52 11.42 25.06 2.45
C ASP A 52 11.19 23.82 3.32
N GLY A 53 11.85 22.70 2.98
CA GLY A 53 11.76 21.45 3.72
C GLY A 53 10.53 20.60 3.40
N GLU A 54 10.49 19.40 4.01
CA GLU A 54 9.43 18.43 3.73
C GLU A 54 8.04 18.90 4.19
N ALA A 55 7.95 19.59 5.32
CA ALA A 55 6.67 20.03 5.88
C ALA A 55 5.94 20.99 4.92
N GLU A 56 6.64 21.97 4.37
CA GLU A 56 6.06 22.94 3.43
C GLU A 56 5.73 22.25 2.10
N PHE A 57 6.59 21.35 1.59
CA PHE A 57 6.25 20.57 0.41
C PHE A 57 4.95 19.79 0.61
N ARG A 58 4.74 19.15 1.77
CA ARG A 58 3.51 18.39 2.06
C ARG A 58 2.28 19.29 2.14
N ARG A 59 2.41 20.51 2.61
CA ARG A 59 1.32 21.49 2.61
C ARG A 59 0.91 21.85 1.18
N ILE A 60 1.89 22.19 0.32
CA ILE A 60 1.66 22.50 -1.09
C ILE A 60 1.07 21.27 -1.83
N GLU A 61 1.63 20.09 -1.60
CA GLU A 61 1.16 18.84 -2.20
C GLU A 61 -0.31 18.59 -1.85
N GLU A 62 -0.71 18.77 -0.60
CA GLU A 62 -2.10 18.60 -0.16
C GLU A 62 -3.04 19.60 -0.83
N GLU A 63 -2.66 20.88 -0.93
CA GLU A 63 -3.45 21.92 -1.59
C GLU A 63 -3.70 21.60 -3.06
N VAL A 64 -2.62 21.28 -3.81
CA VAL A 64 -2.70 20.91 -5.22
C VAL A 64 -3.56 19.65 -5.44
N ILE A 65 -3.44 18.66 -4.55
CA ILE A 65 -4.25 17.45 -4.63
C ILE A 65 -5.72 17.75 -4.36
N ARG A 66 -6.07 18.54 -3.34
CA ARG A 66 -7.45 18.93 -3.06
C ARG A 66 -8.08 19.69 -4.22
N GLU A 67 -7.35 20.59 -4.84
CA GLU A 67 -7.77 21.29 -6.03
C GLU A 67 -8.00 20.31 -7.19
N ALA A 68 -7.04 19.45 -7.48
CA ALA A 68 -7.16 18.44 -8.53
C ALA A 68 -8.36 17.51 -8.34
N LEU A 69 -8.68 17.12 -7.11
CA LEU A 69 -9.81 16.24 -6.82
C LEU A 69 -11.18 16.93 -6.98
N THR A 70 -11.22 18.25 -6.99
CA THR A 70 -12.47 19.02 -7.13
C THR A 70 -12.67 19.60 -8.55
N SER A 71 -11.57 19.91 -9.24
CA SER A 71 -11.59 20.62 -10.54
C SER A 71 -11.36 19.71 -11.76
N HIS A 72 -10.68 18.56 -11.57
CA HIS A 72 -10.30 17.68 -12.68
C HIS A 72 -11.27 16.49 -12.80
N ASP A 73 -11.77 16.23 -14.00
CA ASP A 73 -12.74 15.15 -14.31
C ASP A 73 -12.11 13.90 -14.94
N GLY A 74 -10.79 13.93 -15.18
CA GLY A 74 -10.04 12.88 -15.85
C GLY A 74 -9.37 11.88 -14.91
N VAL A 75 -8.10 11.55 -15.20
CA VAL A 75 -7.25 10.66 -14.40
C VAL A 75 -6.24 11.49 -13.62
N VAL A 76 -6.24 11.38 -12.30
CA VAL A 76 -5.25 12.05 -11.43
C VAL A 76 -4.21 11.03 -10.97
N SER A 77 -2.91 11.34 -11.14
CA SER A 77 -1.78 10.53 -10.66
C SER A 77 -1.13 11.23 -9.49
N LEU A 78 -1.18 10.63 -8.30
CA LEU A 78 -0.58 11.22 -7.10
C LEU A 78 0.92 10.90 -6.98
N GLY A 79 1.67 11.83 -6.40
CA GLY A 79 3.03 11.61 -5.94
C GLY A 79 3.12 10.40 -5.01
N GLY A 80 4.25 9.66 -5.05
CA GLY A 80 4.37 8.42 -4.26
C GLY A 80 4.40 8.65 -2.74
N GLY A 81 4.63 9.88 -2.28
CA GLY A 81 4.64 10.27 -0.87
C GLY A 81 3.32 10.86 -0.37
N ALA A 82 2.47 11.34 -1.25
CA ALA A 82 1.23 12.06 -0.92
C ALA A 82 0.33 11.33 0.10
N ILE A 83 0.29 10.01 0.02
CA ILE A 83 -0.51 9.17 0.90
C ILE A 83 -0.07 9.24 2.38
N THR A 84 1.13 9.73 2.69
CA THR A 84 1.59 9.87 4.08
C THR A 84 0.89 11.01 4.80
N THR A 85 0.42 12.02 4.07
CA THR A 85 -0.32 13.16 4.62
C THR A 85 -1.76 12.77 5.00
N PRO A 86 -2.19 12.94 6.26
CA PRO A 86 -3.55 12.60 6.69
C PRO A 86 -4.63 13.30 5.87
N GLY A 87 -4.51 14.60 5.64
CA GLY A 87 -5.48 15.39 4.89
C GLY A 87 -5.66 14.93 3.44
N VAL A 88 -4.60 14.41 2.80
CA VAL A 88 -4.71 13.77 1.47
C VAL A 88 -5.55 12.50 1.56
N ARG A 89 -5.36 11.65 2.59
CA ARG A 89 -6.17 10.44 2.76
C ARG A 89 -7.64 10.74 3.00
N GLU A 90 -7.93 11.80 3.73
CA GLU A 90 -9.30 12.30 3.95
C GLU A 90 -9.92 12.80 2.65
N ALA A 91 -9.18 13.60 1.86
CA ALA A 91 -9.64 14.09 0.56
C ALA A 91 -9.91 12.98 -0.45
N LEU A 92 -9.26 11.82 -0.31
CA LEU A 92 -9.48 10.64 -1.14
C LEU A 92 -10.75 9.85 -0.76
N ALA A 93 -11.41 10.19 0.35
CA ALA A 93 -12.65 9.53 0.75
C ALA A 93 -13.74 9.76 -0.31
N GLY A 94 -14.42 8.67 -0.72
CA GLY A 94 -15.44 8.72 -1.76
C GLY A 94 -14.91 8.76 -3.21
N GLN A 95 -13.60 8.91 -3.43
CA GLN A 95 -12.99 8.89 -4.75
C GLN A 95 -12.78 7.46 -5.27
N THR A 96 -12.68 7.31 -6.60
CA THR A 96 -12.28 6.05 -7.22
C THR A 96 -10.76 5.91 -7.19
N VAL A 97 -10.21 5.37 -6.11
CA VAL A 97 -8.77 5.24 -5.88
C VAL A 97 -8.25 3.88 -6.34
N ILE A 98 -7.33 3.88 -7.30
CA ILE A 98 -6.70 2.69 -7.86
C ILE A 98 -5.27 2.56 -7.33
N TYR A 99 -5.04 1.59 -6.47
CA TYR A 99 -3.71 1.25 -6.01
C TYR A 99 -3.00 0.30 -6.98
N LEU A 100 -1.93 0.78 -7.62
CA LEU A 100 -1.05 0.00 -8.47
C LEU A 100 -0.02 -0.73 -7.61
N GLU A 101 -0.28 -2.02 -7.34
CA GLU A 101 0.57 -2.86 -6.51
C GLU A 101 1.83 -3.30 -7.28
N ILE A 102 2.98 -3.25 -6.60
CA ILE A 102 4.27 -3.73 -7.10
C ILE A 102 5.01 -4.48 -5.99
N SER A 103 5.74 -5.53 -6.33
CA SER A 103 6.65 -6.21 -5.40
C SER A 103 7.95 -5.43 -5.20
N ALA A 104 8.65 -5.68 -4.09
CA ALA A 104 9.93 -5.03 -3.81
C ALA A 104 10.94 -5.27 -4.93
N SER A 105 11.08 -6.53 -5.36
CA SER A 105 12.03 -6.90 -6.42
C SER A 105 11.76 -6.18 -7.74
N GLU A 106 10.50 -6.11 -8.14
CA GLU A 106 10.12 -5.44 -9.38
C GLU A 106 10.24 -3.92 -9.27
N GLY A 107 9.89 -3.34 -8.11
CA GLY A 107 10.05 -1.92 -7.82
C GLY A 107 11.51 -1.48 -7.87
N ILE A 108 12.40 -2.22 -7.21
CA ILE A 108 13.84 -1.98 -7.22
C ILE A 108 14.38 -2.08 -8.67
N ARG A 109 13.99 -3.12 -9.39
CA ARG A 109 14.39 -3.31 -10.80
C ARG A 109 13.95 -2.12 -11.68
N ARG A 110 12.70 -1.69 -11.59
CA ARG A 110 12.16 -0.59 -12.42
C ARG A 110 12.69 0.79 -12.04
N THR A 111 13.11 0.97 -10.81
CA THR A 111 13.68 2.26 -10.35
C THR A 111 15.21 2.29 -10.49
N GLY A 112 15.85 1.19 -10.85
CA GLY A 112 17.30 1.03 -10.91
C GLY A 112 18.04 1.95 -11.86
N GLY A 113 17.40 2.42 -12.93
CA GLY A 113 17.99 3.34 -13.92
C GLY A 113 17.62 4.82 -13.75
N SER A 114 16.88 5.20 -12.69
CA SER A 114 16.42 6.58 -12.54
C SER A 114 17.28 7.36 -11.55
N THR A 115 17.96 8.39 -12.04
CA THR A 115 18.74 9.37 -11.25
C THR A 115 17.84 10.44 -10.59
N VAL A 116 16.59 10.54 -11.00
CA VAL A 116 15.63 11.61 -10.63
C VAL A 116 14.98 11.41 -9.26
N ARG A 117 15.37 10.38 -8.48
CA ARG A 117 14.69 10.06 -7.20
C ARG A 117 15.66 10.04 -6.03
N PRO A 118 15.83 11.17 -5.30
CA PRO A 118 16.78 11.29 -4.19
C PRO A 118 16.60 10.23 -3.09
N LEU A 119 15.34 9.86 -2.78
CA LEU A 119 15.00 8.88 -1.73
C LEU A 119 15.46 7.44 -2.02
N LEU A 120 15.81 7.13 -3.26
CA LEU A 120 16.27 5.79 -3.67
C LEU A 120 17.70 5.78 -4.20
N ALA A 121 18.46 6.86 -3.97
CA ALA A 121 19.88 6.95 -4.35
C ALA A 121 20.77 6.21 -3.33
N GLY A 122 21.88 5.64 -3.81
CA GLY A 122 22.91 5.03 -2.99
C GLY A 122 22.88 3.49 -2.92
N PRO A 123 23.85 2.87 -2.21
CA PRO A 123 24.03 1.42 -2.15
C PRO A 123 22.87 0.69 -1.49
N ASP A 124 22.21 1.28 -0.49
CA ASP A 124 21.14 0.65 0.30
C ASP A 124 19.74 0.78 -0.32
N ARG A 125 19.69 0.91 -1.67
CA ARG A 125 18.42 1.09 -2.40
C ARG A 125 17.36 0.04 -2.08
N ALA A 126 17.76 -1.22 -1.95
CA ALA A 126 16.84 -2.31 -1.67
C ALA A 126 16.18 -2.17 -0.29
N GLU A 127 16.95 -1.79 0.72
CA GLU A 127 16.45 -1.58 2.07
C GLU A 127 15.59 -0.34 2.18
N LYS A 128 16.03 0.76 1.56
CA LYS A 128 15.21 1.99 1.45
C LYS A 128 13.87 1.71 0.78
N PHE A 129 13.86 0.92 -0.30
CA PHE A 129 12.62 0.56 -0.97
C PHE A 129 11.71 -0.31 -0.10
N LYS A 130 12.25 -1.30 0.63
CA LYS A 130 11.50 -2.12 1.58
C LYS A 130 10.93 -1.28 2.73
N ALA A 131 11.70 -0.33 3.26
CA ALA A 131 11.24 0.61 4.29
C ALA A 131 10.06 1.47 3.78
N LEU A 132 10.16 2.02 2.56
CA LEU A 132 9.06 2.74 1.93
C LEU A 132 7.82 1.85 1.74
N MET A 133 8.02 0.59 1.39
CA MET A 133 6.91 -0.37 1.27
C MET A 133 6.21 -0.60 2.62
N SER A 134 6.97 -0.86 3.68
CA SER A 134 6.40 -1.13 5.01
C SER A 134 5.58 0.04 5.53
N GLN A 135 6.02 1.27 5.29
CA GLN A 135 5.32 2.49 5.71
C GLN A 135 4.08 2.77 4.85
N ARG A 136 4.19 2.65 3.51
CA ARG A 136 3.19 3.20 2.58
C ARG A 136 2.15 2.20 2.09
N VAL A 137 2.50 0.90 2.01
CA VAL A 137 1.56 -0.12 1.52
C VAL A 137 0.29 -0.23 2.38
N PRO A 138 0.34 -0.17 3.71
CA PRO A 138 -0.86 -0.13 4.54
C PRO A 138 -1.77 1.06 4.20
N LEU A 139 -1.17 2.26 4.01
CA LEU A 139 -1.88 3.49 3.69
C LEU A 139 -2.54 3.43 2.29
N TYR A 140 -1.81 2.94 1.27
CA TYR A 140 -2.40 2.71 -0.05
C TYR A 140 -3.59 1.75 0.01
N ARG A 141 -3.48 0.67 0.80
CA ARG A 141 -4.57 -0.32 0.95
C ARG A 141 -5.79 0.25 1.68
N GLN A 142 -5.57 1.18 2.59
CA GLN A 142 -6.63 1.86 3.34
C GLN A 142 -7.53 2.69 2.43
N VAL A 143 -6.94 3.50 1.54
CA VAL A 143 -7.69 4.41 0.65
C VAL A 143 -8.16 3.76 -0.63
N ALA A 144 -7.58 2.62 -1.04
CA ALA A 144 -7.87 2.00 -2.33
C ALA A 144 -9.27 1.42 -2.42
N THR A 145 -10.04 1.86 -3.41
CA THR A 145 -11.29 1.22 -3.85
C THR A 145 -11.02 0.05 -4.78
N MET A 146 -9.92 0.12 -5.55
CA MET A 146 -9.46 -0.93 -6.47
C MET A 146 -7.96 -1.19 -6.28
N ARG A 147 -7.57 -2.48 -6.28
CA ARG A 147 -6.15 -2.89 -6.22
C ARG A 147 -5.80 -3.66 -7.49
N VAL A 148 -4.70 -3.27 -8.13
CA VAL A 148 -4.26 -3.84 -9.40
C VAL A 148 -2.78 -4.18 -9.34
N ASN A 149 -2.46 -5.46 -9.48
CA ASN A 149 -1.07 -5.93 -9.52
C ASN A 149 -0.45 -5.62 -10.89
N THR A 150 0.71 -4.95 -10.88
CA THR A 150 1.44 -4.55 -12.10
C THR A 150 2.73 -5.34 -12.33
N ASN A 151 3.05 -6.33 -11.45
CA ASN A 151 4.25 -7.14 -11.60
C ASN A 151 4.25 -7.91 -12.91
N ARG A 152 5.31 -7.75 -13.71
CA ARG A 152 5.51 -8.46 -14.99
C ARG A 152 4.31 -8.43 -15.93
N ARG A 153 3.42 -7.44 -15.79
CA ARG A 153 2.25 -7.27 -16.65
C ARG A 153 2.51 -6.24 -17.73
N ASN A 154 1.97 -6.49 -18.91
CA ASN A 154 1.91 -5.51 -19.99
C ASN A 154 0.99 -4.34 -19.56
N PRO A 155 1.45 -3.08 -19.64
CA PRO A 155 0.65 -1.92 -19.30
C PRO A 155 -0.71 -1.85 -20.00
N ALA A 156 -0.79 -2.28 -21.26
CA ALA A 156 -2.06 -2.31 -21.99
C ALA A 156 -3.06 -3.31 -21.39
N ALA A 157 -2.59 -4.47 -20.94
CA ALA A 157 -3.45 -5.44 -20.25
C ALA A 157 -3.94 -4.94 -18.88
N VAL A 158 -3.08 -4.19 -18.16
CA VAL A 158 -3.46 -3.53 -16.91
C VAL A 158 -4.55 -2.49 -17.15
N VAL A 159 -4.40 -1.65 -18.17
CA VAL A 159 -5.39 -0.62 -18.54
C VAL A 159 -6.73 -1.26 -18.91
N ARG A 160 -6.75 -2.28 -19.80
CA ARG A 160 -8.00 -3.00 -20.14
C ARG A 160 -8.69 -3.55 -18.90
N HIS A 161 -7.92 -4.11 -17.96
CA HIS A 161 -8.46 -4.62 -16.71
C HIS A 161 -9.08 -3.51 -15.84
N ILE A 162 -8.44 -2.33 -15.78
CA ILE A 162 -8.96 -1.18 -15.04
C ILE A 162 -10.26 -0.68 -15.69
N VAL A 163 -10.26 -0.43 -17.00
CA VAL A 163 -11.43 0.05 -17.75
C VAL A 163 -12.62 -0.88 -17.53
N ALA A 164 -12.47 -2.18 -17.77
CA ALA A 164 -13.52 -3.16 -17.56
C ALA A 164 -14.11 -3.15 -16.14
N ARG A 165 -13.30 -2.81 -15.13
CA ARG A 165 -13.77 -2.70 -13.74
C ARG A 165 -14.42 -1.36 -13.41
N LEU A 166 -14.04 -0.29 -14.08
CA LEU A 166 -14.70 1.01 -13.96
C LEU A 166 -16.08 0.98 -14.61
N GLU A 167 -16.20 0.32 -15.76
CA GLU A 167 -17.46 0.16 -16.48
C GLU A 167 -18.43 -0.81 -15.80
N ASN A 168 -17.90 -1.83 -15.10
CA ASN A 168 -18.72 -2.83 -14.41
C ASN A 168 -18.32 -3.00 -12.92
N PRO A 169 -18.70 -2.05 -12.05
CA PRO A 169 -18.34 -2.09 -10.62
C PRO A 169 -19.00 -3.26 -9.86
N ALA A 170 -20.07 -3.84 -10.34
CA ALA A 170 -20.73 -5.01 -9.72
C ALA A 170 -19.87 -6.27 -9.85
N ALA A 171 -19.21 -6.48 -10.98
CA ALA A 171 -18.28 -7.58 -11.18
C ALA A 171 -17.07 -7.49 -10.21
N ALA A 172 -16.67 -6.28 -9.83
CA ALA A 172 -15.58 -6.03 -8.89
C ALA A 172 -15.88 -6.50 -7.46
N ARG A 173 -17.15 -6.48 -7.03
CA ARG A 173 -17.59 -6.94 -5.70
C ARG A 173 -17.64 -8.48 -5.60
N GLY A 174 -17.90 -9.17 -6.70
CA GLY A 174 -17.93 -10.65 -6.77
C GLY A 174 -16.56 -11.30 -6.54
N ASP A 175 -15.48 -10.69 -7.00
CA ASP A 175 -14.13 -11.25 -6.87
C ASP A 175 -13.59 -11.20 -5.42
N ARG A 176 -14.05 -10.26 -4.59
CA ARG A 176 -13.72 -10.22 -3.15
C ARG A 176 -14.32 -11.42 -2.38
N ARG A 177 -15.49 -11.95 -2.81
CA ARG A 177 -16.10 -13.15 -2.17
C ARG A 177 -15.40 -14.43 -2.56
N ARG A 178 -14.86 -14.56 -3.77
CA ARG A 178 -14.16 -15.76 -4.25
C ARG A 178 -12.75 -15.93 -3.66
N ARG A 179 -12.13 -14.86 -3.13
CA ARG A 179 -10.77 -14.90 -2.53
C ARG A 179 -10.76 -15.12 -1.02
N ARG A 180 -11.88 -15.48 -0.38
CA ARG A 180 -11.85 -15.96 1.00
C ARG A 180 -11.17 -17.32 1.02
N PRO A 181 -10.07 -17.50 1.78
CA PRO A 181 -9.39 -18.78 1.87
C PRO A 181 -10.35 -19.86 2.38
N SER A 182 -10.33 -21.04 1.78
CA SER A 182 -11.23 -22.17 2.07
C SER A 182 -11.17 -22.66 3.53
N TRP A 183 -10.08 -22.39 4.24
CA TRP A 183 -9.92 -22.75 5.65
C TRP A 183 -10.90 -22.04 6.61
N ARG A 184 -11.58 -20.96 6.18
CA ARG A 184 -12.65 -20.33 6.99
C ARG A 184 -14.02 -21.02 6.84
N ARG A 185 -14.11 -22.14 6.14
CA ARG A 185 -15.34 -22.90 5.93
C ARG A 185 -15.41 -24.20 6.76
N ALA A 186 -14.50 -24.44 7.68
CA ALA A 186 -14.68 -25.54 8.61
C ALA A 186 -15.80 -25.18 9.60
N PRO A 187 -16.91 -25.94 9.66
CA PRO A 187 -17.84 -25.80 10.75
C PRO A 187 -17.11 -26.26 12.02
N LEU A 188 -17.09 -25.42 13.03
CA LEU A 188 -16.73 -25.83 14.38
C LEU A 188 -17.82 -26.79 14.85
N SER A 189 -17.62 -28.10 14.62
CA SER A 189 -18.36 -29.13 15.31
C SER A 189 -17.91 -29.12 16.77
N LEU A 190 -18.58 -28.33 17.59
CA LEU A 190 -18.47 -28.44 19.04
C LEU A 190 -19.25 -29.69 19.48
N THR A 191 -18.57 -30.84 19.49
CA THR A 191 -18.94 -31.96 20.35
C THR A 191 -17.74 -32.24 21.23
N ALA A 192 -17.60 -31.44 22.29
CA ALA A 192 -16.77 -31.78 23.43
C ALA A 192 -17.70 -32.16 24.56
N ALA A 193 -17.73 -33.46 24.88
CA ALA A 193 -18.25 -33.95 26.13
C ALA A 193 -17.41 -33.40 27.30
N PRO A 194 -17.99 -33.10 28.47
CA PRO A 194 -17.23 -32.60 29.60
C PRO A 194 -16.48 -33.74 30.27
N SER A 195 -15.15 -33.70 30.22
CA SER A 195 -14.32 -34.50 31.10
C SER A 195 -14.25 -33.81 32.43
N THR A 196 -15.00 -34.33 33.41
CA THR A 196 -14.88 -34.00 34.83
C THR A 196 -13.63 -34.69 35.38
N GLU A 197 -12.53 -34.01 35.43
CA GLU A 197 -11.39 -34.39 36.28
C GLU A 197 -10.95 -33.13 37.07
N ALA A 198 -11.15 -33.20 38.40
CA ALA A 198 -10.81 -32.14 39.31
C ALA A 198 -9.29 -31.98 39.44
N PRO A 199 -8.74 -30.80 39.59
CA PRO A 199 -7.31 -30.61 39.76
C PRO A 199 -6.86 -31.22 41.10
N PRO A 200 -5.65 -31.81 41.15
CA PRO A 200 -5.14 -32.43 42.39
C PRO A 200 -4.89 -31.39 43.48
N SER A 201 -5.23 -31.75 44.71
CA SER A 201 -5.07 -30.90 45.87
C SER A 201 -3.62 -30.54 46.17
N PRO A 202 -3.33 -29.40 46.85
CA PRO A 202 -1.97 -28.94 47.13
C PRO A 202 -1.09 -29.89 47.94
N ALA A 203 -1.69 -30.88 48.61
CA ALA A 203 -0.99 -31.84 49.45
C ALA A 203 -0.18 -32.90 48.64
N ALA A 204 -0.53 -33.14 47.37
CA ALA A 204 0.16 -34.14 46.53
C ALA A 204 1.50 -33.65 45.91
N VAL A 205 1.78 -32.37 45.96
CA VAL A 205 2.99 -31.76 45.38
C VAL A 205 4.19 -31.78 46.37
N ALA A 206 3.94 -31.94 47.69
CA ALA A 206 5.00 -31.90 48.72
C ALA A 206 5.80 -33.20 48.85
N ALA A 207 5.34 -34.33 48.30
CA ALA A 207 5.95 -35.65 48.53
C ALA A 207 7.07 -36.03 47.55
N ARG A 208 7.47 -35.17 46.61
CA ARG A 208 8.51 -35.47 45.60
C ARG A 208 9.83 -34.68 45.72
N LYS A 209 10.09 -34.07 46.87
CA LYS A 209 11.38 -33.45 47.15
C LYS A 209 12.08 -34.13 48.35
N GLY A 210 12.80 -35.19 48.10
CA GLY A 210 13.60 -35.81 49.12
C GLY A 210 14.35 -37.06 48.63
N SER A 211 15.48 -36.86 47.97
CA SER A 211 16.51 -37.90 47.88
C SER A 211 17.89 -37.22 47.90
N PRO A 212 18.79 -37.64 48.80
CA PRO A 212 20.03 -36.92 49.09
C PRO A 212 21.13 -37.28 48.10
N CYS A 213 21.89 -36.27 47.77
CA CYS A 213 23.12 -36.33 46.99
C CYS A 213 24.21 -37.07 47.81
N ARG A 214 24.70 -38.21 47.35
CA ARG A 214 25.92 -38.86 47.87
C ARG A 214 27.15 -38.20 47.25
N ARG A 215 27.95 -37.60 48.07
CA ARG A 215 29.36 -37.28 47.77
C ARG A 215 30.14 -38.58 47.57
N LYS A 216 30.98 -38.63 46.58
CA LYS A 216 32.14 -39.53 46.50
C LYS A 216 33.38 -38.66 46.34
N ASP A 217 34.23 -38.86 47.33
CA ASP A 217 35.56 -38.25 47.43
C ASP A 217 36.51 -38.85 46.39
N MET A 218 37.48 -38.05 46.09
CA MET A 218 38.71 -38.39 45.34
C MET A 218 39.68 -39.29 46.12
N PRO A 219 40.72 -39.83 45.47
CA PRO A 219 42.01 -39.13 45.46
C PRO A 219 42.45 -38.59 44.11
#